data_b4720337c8ca775f656126188c284780
#
_entry.id   b4720337c8ca775f656126188c284780
#
_cell.length_a   1.000
_cell.length_b   1.000
_cell.length_c   1.000
_cell.angle_alpha   90.00
_cell.angle_beta   90.00
_cell.angle_gamma   90.00
#
_symmetry.space_group_name_H-M   'P 1'
#
loop_
_entity.id
_entity.type
_entity.pdbx_description
1 polymer ?
#
loop_
_entity_poly.entity_id
_entity_poly.type
_entity_poly.pdbx_seq_one_letter_code
_entity_poly.pdbx_strand_id
1 'polypeptide(L)'
;MLKLAHGEEPFLITEKVRSWIPENTAVEKYDMREVSISEAIMAANTSDLFSDGPKVVICEDCFFLGTEKKLKDDEEKLLMDYIQNPSSMTILIFKVQGKLDKRKKLVKTLEKAAESFEGKPTRYPQKWLSSRAKQVYGKQLTSDAVDYITARLGNDLFLLDSELQKICTHYLHETTIDASMLE
;
A
#
# COMPACT_ATOMS: atom_id res chain seq x y z
N MET A 1 3.64 -8.37 -14.20
CA MET A 1 4.02 -8.74 -12.78
C MET A 1 2.82 -8.54 -11.86
N LEU A 2 2.59 -9.44 -10.90
CA LEU A 2 1.47 -9.35 -9.96
C LEU A 2 1.94 -8.94 -8.57
N LYS A 3 1.22 -8.04 -7.91
CA LYS A 3 1.47 -7.57 -6.54
C LYS A 3 0.17 -7.61 -5.74
N LEU A 4 0.26 -7.95 -4.46
CA LEU A 4 -0.88 -8.04 -3.55
C LEU A 4 -0.55 -7.37 -2.23
N ALA A 5 -1.18 -6.23 -1.93
CA ALA A 5 -1.07 -5.54 -0.67
C ALA A 5 -2.39 -5.67 0.11
N HIS A 6 -2.32 -6.19 1.33
CA HIS A 6 -3.50 -6.39 2.16
C HIS A 6 -3.20 -6.16 3.64
N GLY A 7 -4.22 -6.09 4.48
CA GLY A 7 -4.06 -6.00 5.93
C GLY A 7 -4.91 -4.92 6.58
N GLU A 8 -4.67 -4.73 7.87
CA GLU A 8 -5.47 -3.85 8.73
C GLU A 8 -4.80 -2.50 8.99
N GLU A 9 -3.59 -2.25 8.42
CA GLU A 9 -2.88 -0.98 8.55
C GLU A 9 -2.78 -0.27 7.18
N PRO A 10 -3.70 0.68 6.91
CA PRO A 10 -3.82 1.32 5.61
C PRO A 10 -2.57 2.12 5.20
N PHE A 11 -1.89 2.73 6.18
CA PHE A 11 -0.67 3.50 5.92
C PHE A 11 0.42 2.61 5.32
N LEU A 12 0.71 1.47 5.96
CA LEU A 12 1.75 0.55 5.51
C LEU A 12 1.42 -0.07 4.15
N ILE A 13 0.14 -0.37 3.90
CA ILE A 13 -0.34 -0.84 2.60
C ILE A 13 -0.06 0.22 1.52
N THR A 14 -0.42 1.47 1.79
CA THR A 14 -0.24 2.59 0.85
C THR A 14 1.24 2.85 0.55
N GLU A 15 2.09 2.86 1.57
CA GLU A 15 3.54 3.01 1.41
C GLU A 15 4.14 1.86 0.59
N LYS A 16 3.71 0.63 0.86
CA LYS A 16 4.18 -0.54 0.09
C LYS A 16 3.76 -0.47 -1.36
N VAL A 17 2.50 -0.16 -1.62
CA VAL A 17 2.01 0.03 -3.00
C VAL A 17 2.82 1.11 -3.73
N ARG A 18 3.06 2.24 -3.07
CA ARG A 18 3.90 3.32 -3.63
C ARG A 18 5.31 2.82 -3.98
N SER A 19 5.91 1.99 -3.13
CA SER A 19 7.26 1.43 -3.37
C SER A 19 7.34 0.48 -4.57
N TRP A 20 6.23 -0.04 -5.04
CA TRP A 20 6.14 -0.90 -6.22
C TRP A 20 5.96 -0.14 -7.53
N ILE A 21 5.69 1.16 -7.45
CA ILE A 21 5.47 2.01 -8.64
C ILE A 21 6.82 2.61 -9.04
N PRO A 22 7.35 2.28 -10.23
CA PRO A 22 8.57 2.90 -10.72
C PRO A 22 8.39 4.42 -10.93
N GLU A 23 9.47 5.17 -10.85
CA GLU A 23 9.44 6.60 -11.14
C GLU A 23 9.00 6.87 -12.58
N ASN A 24 8.30 7.96 -12.79
CA ASN A 24 7.81 8.41 -14.10
C ASN A 24 6.94 7.39 -14.84
N THR A 25 6.25 6.51 -14.13
CA THR A 25 5.37 5.48 -14.71
C THR A 25 3.92 5.96 -14.69
N ALA A 26 3.20 5.75 -15.80
CA ALA A 26 1.76 5.97 -15.85
C ALA A 26 1.03 4.98 -14.94
N VAL A 27 0.14 5.50 -14.09
CA VAL A 27 -0.63 4.72 -13.12
C VAL A 27 -2.11 4.87 -13.41
N GLU A 28 -2.80 3.77 -13.67
CA GLU A 28 -4.25 3.71 -13.76
C GLU A 28 -4.81 3.06 -12.49
N LYS A 29 -5.87 3.65 -11.93
CA LYS A 29 -6.54 3.15 -10.72
C LYS A 29 -7.98 2.80 -11.01
N TYR A 30 -8.41 1.66 -10.52
CA TYR A 30 -9.75 1.12 -10.67
C TYR A 30 -10.30 0.78 -9.29
N ASP A 31 -11.39 1.43 -8.88
CA ASP A 31 -12.12 1.08 -7.67
C ASP A 31 -13.02 -0.12 -7.96
N MET A 32 -12.74 -1.25 -7.33
CA MET A 32 -13.47 -2.49 -7.57
C MET A 32 -14.91 -2.46 -7.01
N ARG A 33 -15.29 -1.42 -6.28
CA ARG A 33 -16.70 -1.22 -5.89
C ARG A 33 -17.50 -0.50 -6.96
N GLU A 34 -16.85 0.24 -7.84
CA GLU A 34 -17.48 1.05 -8.88
C GLU A 34 -17.40 0.38 -10.25
N VAL A 35 -16.29 -0.30 -10.54
CA VAL A 35 -16.05 -0.90 -11.86
C VAL A 35 -15.78 -2.40 -11.76
N SER A 36 -15.99 -3.11 -12.87
CA SER A 36 -15.71 -4.54 -12.98
C SER A 36 -14.21 -4.82 -13.02
N ILE A 37 -13.79 -5.95 -12.45
CA ILE A 37 -12.41 -6.44 -12.59
C ILE A 37 -12.01 -6.64 -14.05
N SER A 38 -12.97 -6.88 -14.93
CA SER A 38 -12.75 -7.03 -16.38
C SER A 38 -12.14 -5.77 -17.00
N GLU A 39 -12.52 -4.58 -16.51
CA GLU A 39 -11.96 -3.30 -16.99
C GLU A 39 -10.48 -3.18 -16.61
N ALA A 40 -10.14 -3.49 -15.36
CA ALA A 40 -8.75 -3.47 -14.90
C ALA A 40 -7.88 -4.50 -15.64
N ILE A 41 -8.42 -5.69 -15.94
CA ILE A 41 -7.72 -6.72 -16.71
C ILE A 41 -7.54 -6.27 -18.17
N MET A 42 -8.55 -5.65 -18.77
CA MET A 42 -8.45 -5.09 -20.12
C MET A 42 -7.36 -4.02 -20.17
N ALA A 43 -7.36 -3.10 -19.20
CA ALA A 43 -6.31 -2.10 -19.08
C ALA A 43 -4.93 -2.74 -18.89
N ALA A 44 -4.83 -3.78 -18.07
CA ALA A 44 -3.57 -4.49 -17.83
C ALA A 44 -3.04 -5.24 -19.07
N ASN A 45 -3.92 -5.65 -20.00
CA ASN A 45 -3.54 -6.29 -21.26
C ASN A 45 -3.26 -5.30 -22.39
N THR A 46 -3.67 -4.03 -22.23
CA THR A 46 -3.42 -3.01 -23.24
C THR A 46 -2.02 -2.45 -23.05
N SER A 47 -1.17 -2.58 -24.07
CA SER A 47 0.16 -1.96 -24.05
C SER A 47 0.05 -0.47 -24.36
N ASP A 48 0.78 0.33 -23.63
CA ASP A 48 1.00 1.74 -23.97
C ASP A 48 2.11 1.79 -25.04
N LEU A 49 1.74 2.17 -26.26
CA LEU A 49 2.66 2.23 -27.40
C LEU A 49 3.67 3.37 -27.30
N PHE A 50 3.51 4.27 -26.34
CA PHE A 50 4.32 5.49 -26.19
C PHE A 50 5.15 5.52 -24.91
N SER A 51 5.11 4.48 -24.09
CA SER A 51 5.92 4.41 -22.86
C SER A 51 7.02 3.35 -22.98
N ASP A 52 8.23 3.73 -22.59
CA ASP A 52 9.41 2.84 -22.58
C ASP A 52 9.44 1.92 -21.34
N GLY A 53 8.47 2.03 -20.43
CA GLY A 53 8.43 1.31 -19.15
C GLY A 53 7.16 0.49 -18.94
N PRO A 54 7.12 -0.30 -17.85
CA PRO A 54 5.93 -1.05 -17.51
C PRO A 54 4.79 -0.11 -17.10
N LYS A 55 3.59 -0.41 -17.55
CA LYS A 55 2.37 0.23 -17.07
C LYS A 55 2.02 -0.28 -15.68
N VAL A 56 1.47 0.59 -14.82
CA VAL A 56 0.96 0.20 -13.51
C VAL A 56 -0.57 0.32 -13.49
N VAL A 57 -1.22 -0.77 -13.12
CA VAL A 57 -2.68 -0.83 -12.91
C VAL A 57 -2.92 -1.21 -11.45
N ILE A 58 -3.68 -0.39 -10.71
CA ILE A 58 -4.01 -0.61 -9.31
C ILE A 58 -5.50 -0.89 -9.18
N CYS A 59 -5.84 -2.08 -8.70
CA CYS A 59 -7.18 -2.44 -8.28
C CYS A 59 -7.32 -2.05 -6.80
N GLU A 60 -8.03 -0.95 -6.55
CA GLU A 60 -8.36 -0.48 -5.20
C GLU A 60 -9.58 -1.26 -4.67
N ASP A 61 -9.63 -1.45 -3.36
CA ASP A 61 -10.75 -2.06 -2.65
C ASP A 61 -11.21 -3.43 -3.23
N CYS A 62 -10.26 -4.35 -3.38
CA CYS A 62 -10.53 -5.69 -3.90
C CYS A 62 -11.30 -6.55 -2.89
N PHE A 63 -12.54 -6.14 -2.55
CA PHE A 63 -13.43 -6.79 -1.57
C PHE A 63 -13.63 -8.28 -1.82
N PHE A 64 -13.59 -8.71 -3.07
CA PHE A 64 -13.77 -10.10 -3.46
C PHE A 64 -12.63 -11.03 -3.01
N LEU A 65 -11.50 -10.50 -2.58
CA LEU A 65 -10.40 -11.27 -1.97
C LEU A 65 -10.58 -11.45 -0.46
N GLY A 66 -11.43 -10.66 0.18
CA GLY A 66 -11.85 -10.79 1.58
C GLY A 66 -13.04 -11.71 1.77
N THR A 67 -13.73 -11.57 2.90
CA THR A 67 -14.91 -12.39 3.28
C THR A 67 -16.23 -11.89 2.68
N GLU A 68 -16.21 -10.75 2.02
CA GLU A 68 -17.38 -10.14 1.37
C GLU A 68 -17.82 -10.92 0.12
N LYS A 69 -18.66 -10.29 -0.70
CA LYS A 69 -19.19 -10.87 -1.93
C LYS A 69 -18.09 -11.47 -2.82
N LYS A 70 -18.44 -12.53 -3.54
CA LYS A 70 -17.59 -13.07 -4.59
C LYS A 70 -17.77 -12.27 -5.88
N LEU A 71 -16.79 -12.40 -6.78
CA LEU A 71 -16.95 -12.03 -8.18
C LEU A 71 -18.03 -12.90 -8.84
N LYS A 72 -18.56 -12.47 -9.96
CA LYS A 72 -19.33 -13.33 -10.85
C LYS A 72 -18.42 -14.40 -11.42
N ASP A 73 -19.00 -15.55 -11.80
CA ASP A 73 -18.21 -16.70 -12.23
C ASP A 73 -17.35 -16.40 -13.49
N ASP A 74 -17.85 -15.59 -14.41
CA ASP A 74 -17.13 -15.14 -15.60
C ASP A 74 -15.98 -14.20 -15.26
N GLU A 75 -16.19 -13.28 -14.31
CA GLU A 75 -15.14 -12.36 -13.81
C GLU A 75 -14.06 -13.11 -13.02
N GLU A 76 -14.45 -14.07 -12.17
CA GLU A 76 -13.49 -14.90 -11.43
C GLU A 76 -12.65 -15.74 -12.40
N LYS A 77 -13.28 -16.34 -13.41
CA LYS A 77 -12.57 -17.08 -14.46
C LYS A 77 -11.58 -16.19 -15.22
N LEU A 78 -12.02 -15.02 -15.67
CA LEU A 78 -11.17 -14.08 -16.39
C LEU A 78 -9.95 -13.67 -15.54
N LEU A 79 -10.15 -13.38 -14.26
CA LEU A 79 -9.07 -13.05 -13.34
C LEU A 79 -8.12 -14.23 -13.12
N MET A 80 -8.65 -15.43 -12.97
CA MET A 80 -7.83 -16.65 -12.82
C MET A 80 -6.97 -16.91 -14.05
N ASP A 81 -7.52 -16.73 -15.24
CA ASP A 81 -6.79 -16.88 -16.51
C ASP A 81 -5.66 -15.83 -16.62
N TYR A 82 -5.95 -14.58 -16.23
CA TYR A 82 -4.93 -13.53 -16.20
C TYR A 82 -3.80 -13.81 -15.18
N ILE A 83 -4.14 -14.32 -14.00
CA ILE A 83 -3.13 -14.68 -12.97
C ILE A 83 -2.18 -15.76 -13.48
N GLN A 84 -2.65 -16.68 -14.30
CA GLN A 84 -1.82 -17.74 -14.89
C GLN A 84 -0.88 -17.21 -16.00
N ASN A 85 -1.33 -16.21 -16.75
CA ASN A 85 -0.60 -15.64 -17.89
C ASN A 85 -0.61 -14.10 -17.81
N PRO A 86 0.02 -13.49 -16.80
CA PRO A 86 0.00 -12.05 -16.63
C PRO A 86 0.86 -11.35 -17.68
N SER A 87 0.41 -10.19 -18.16
CA SER A 87 1.22 -9.34 -19.03
C SER A 87 2.59 -9.04 -18.41
N SER A 88 3.64 -9.22 -19.19
CA SER A 88 5.02 -8.90 -18.78
C SER A 88 5.27 -7.39 -18.73
N MET A 89 4.50 -6.60 -19.47
CA MET A 89 4.61 -5.14 -19.58
C MET A 89 3.76 -4.39 -18.55
N THR A 90 3.09 -5.12 -17.64
CA THR A 90 2.20 -4.50 -16.65
C THR A 90 2.52 -4.97 -15.25
N ILE A 91 2.53 -4.02 -14.31
CA ILE A 91 2.48 -4.28 -12.87
C ILE A 91 1.02 -4.15 -12.47
N LEU A 92 0.34 -5.26 -12.20
CA LEU A 92 -1.02 -5.27 -11.69
C LEU A 92 -0.97 -5.44 -10.17
N ILE A 93 -1.51 -4.46 -9.46
CA ILE A 93 -1.50 -4.38 -7.99
C ILE A 93 -2.92 -4.55 -7.47
N PHE A 94 -3.12 -5.54 -6.62
CA PHE A 94 -4.36 -5.73 -5.87
C PHE A 94 -4.20 -5.14 -4.48
N LYS A 95 -5.10 -4.23 -4.10
CA LYS A 95 -5.11 -3.60 -2.79
C LYS A 95 -6.36 -4.00 -2.02
N VAL A 96 -6.17 -4.56 -0.85
CA VAL A 96 -7.25 -5.05 0.03
C VAL A 96 -7.11 -4.43 1.40
N GLN A 97 -8.14 -3.73 1.85
CA GLN A 97 -8.21 -3.30 3.24
C GLN A 97 -8.84 -4.43 4.06
N GLY A 98 -8.06 -5.03 4.97
CA GLY A 98 -8.48 -6.14 5.80
C GLY A 98 -7.82 -7.48 5.45
N LYS A 99 -8.36 -8.54 6.00
CA LYS A 99 -7.82 -9.90 5.88
C LYS A 99 -8.31 -10.58 4.61
N LEU A 100 -7.41 -11.36 4.01
CA LEU A 100 -7.75 -12.24 2.88
C LEU A 100 -8.56 -13.45 3.36
N ASP A 101 -9.54 -13.86 2.58
CA ASP A 101 -10.22 -15.17 2.79
C ASP A 101 -9.40 -16.30 2.14
N LYS A 102 -8.48 -16.85 2.90
CA LYS A 102 -7.57 -17.94 2.45
C LYS A 102 -8.27 -19.25 2.09
N ARG A 103 -9.59 -19.36 2.28
CA ARG A 103 -10.38 -20.52 1.82
C ARG A 103 -10.66 -20.45 0.33
N LYS A 104 -10.73 -19.22 -0.25
CA LYS A 104 -11.00 -19.00 -1.66
C LYS A 104 -9.86 -19.51 -2.54
N LYS A 105 -10.19 -20.24 -3.61
CA LYS A 105 -9.21 -20.71 -4.59
C LYS A 105 -8.47 -19.55 -5.25
N LEU A 106 -9.20 -18.47 -5.59
CA LEU A 106 -8.66 -17.27 -6.18
C LEU A 106 -7.55 -16.66 -5.30
N VAL A 107 -7.80 -16.51 -3.99
CA VAL A 107 -6.82 -15.98 -3.05
C VAL A 107 -5.55 -16.83 -3.00
N LYS A 108 -5.72 -18.16 -2.87
CA LYS A 108 -4.58 -19.10 -2.86
C LYS A 108 -3.75 -19.03 -4.13
N THR A 109 -4.40 -18.87 -5.29
CA THR A 109 -3.72 -18.79 -6.58
C THR A 109 -2.97 -17.45 -6.70
N LEU A 110 -3.61 -16.35 -6.29
CA LEU A 110 -2.99 -15.04 -6.32
C LEU A 110 -1.80 -14.92 -5.36
N GLU A 111 -1.91 -15.42 -4.11
CA GLU A 111 -0.80 -15.42 -3.14
C GLU A 111 0.43 -16.20 -3.64
N LYS A 112 0.23 -17.23 -4.46
CA LYS A 112 1.34 -17.99 -5.05
C LYS A 112 2.00 -17.27 -6.23
N ALA A 113 1.23 -16.50 -6.98
CA ALA A 113 1.69 -15.86 -8.22
C ALA A 113 2.20 -14.42 -7.98
N ALA A 114 1.75 -13.75 -6.93
CA ALA A 114 2.05 -12.36 -6.64
C ALA A 114 3.12 -12.20 -5.54
N GLU A 115 3.89 -11.12 -5.62
CA GLU A 115 4.58 -10.63 -4.45
C GLU A 115 3.55 -10.05 -3.48
N SER A 116 3.46 -10.64 -2.28
CA SER A 116 2.46 -10.29 -1.27
C SER A 116 3.08 -9.49 -0.12
N PHE A 117 2.31 -8.53 0.39
CA PHE A 117 2.62 -7.75 1.57
C PHE A 117 1.41 -7.65 2.50
N GLU A 118 1.61 -7.90 3.79
CA GLU A 118 0.59 -7.74 4.82
C GLU A 118 0.91 -6.55 5.72
N GLY A 119 0.09 -5.49 5.64
CA GLY A 119 0.13 -4.33 6.54
C GLY A 119 -0.51 -4.67 7.89
N LYS A 120 0.32 -5.03 8.88
CA LYS A 120 -0.15 -5.37 10.24
C LYS A 120 -0.23 -4.12 11.10
N PRO A 121 -1.27 -3.97 11.95
CA PRO A 121 -1.36 -2.87 12.90
C PRO A 121 -0.13 -2.82 13.80
N THR A 122 0.41 -1.64 13.97
CA THR A 122 1.52 -1.47 14.92
C THR A 122 1.00 -1.40 16.35
N ARG A 123 1.57 -2.23 17.23
CA ARG A 123 1.26 -2.19 18.67
C ARG A 123 2.05 -1.11 19.41
N TYR A 124 3.12 -0.62 18.81
CA TYR A 124 4.07 0.30 19.43
C TYR A 124 4.34 1.47 18.48
N PRO A 125 3.43 2.45 18.40
CA PRO A 125 3.57 3.61 17.50
C PRO A 125 4.84 4.41 17.82
N GLN A 126 5.32 4.41 19.07
CA GLN A 126 6.57 5.05 19.49
C GLN A 126 7.78 4.49 18.75
N LYS A 127 7.89 3.16 18.66
CA LYS A 127 8.99 2.50 17.92
C LYS A 127 8.92 2.78 16.45
N TRP A 128 7.71 2.76 15.90
CA TRP A 128 7.49 3.07 14.49
C TRP A 128 7.90 4.52 14.20
N LEU A 129 7.46 5.48 15.02
CA LEU A 129 7.75 6.90 14.86
C LEU A 129 9.25 7.18 14.89
N SER A 130 9.97 6.63 15.89
CA SER A 130 11.43 6.76 16.00
C SER A 130 12.14 6.17 14.78
N SER A 131 11.71 4.98 14.32
CA SER A 131 12.29 4.33 13.14
C SER A 131 12.02 5.15 11.87
N ARG A 132 10.83 5.69 11.72
CA ARG A 132 10.41 6.51 10.58
C ARG A 132 11.22 7.81 10.52
N ALA A 133 11.39 8.50 11.64
CA ALA A 133 12.21 9.70 11.74
C ALA A 133 13.64 9.45 11.26
N LYS A 134 14.23 8.35 11.69
CA LYS A 134 15.60 7.98 11.31
C LYS A 134 15.72 7.56 9.85
N GLN A 135 14.83 6.70 9.37
CA GLN A 135 14.95 6.08 8.04
C GLN A 135 14.56 7.02 6.91
N VAL A 136 13.53 7.85 7.12
CA VAL A 136 12.98 8.72 6.06
C VAL A 136 13.56 10.13 6.14
N TYR A 137 13.73 10.65 7.35
CA TYR A 137 14.14 12.05 7.54
C TYR A 137 15.58 12.21 8.05
N GLY A 138 16.28 11.13 8.38
CA GLY A 138 17.64 11.16 8.90
C GLY A 138 17.77 11.81 10.29
N LYS A 139 16.66 11.90 11.03
CA LYS A 139 16.59 12.60 12.33
C LYS A 139 16.38 11.64 13.49
N GLN A 140 16.81 12.06 14.66
CA GLN A 140 16.55 11.35 15.91
C GLN A 140 15.49 12.10 16.73
N LEU A 141 14.54 11.38 17.27
CA LEU A 141 13.61 11.89 18.28
C LEU A 141 14.06 11.40 19.64
N THR A 142 14.06 12.28 20.63
CA THR A 142 14.22 11.87 22.02
C THR A 142 12.99 11.13 22.53
N SER A 143 13.10 10.37 23.62
CA SER A 143 11.97 9.59 24.15
C SER A 143 10.78 10.46 24.53
N ASP A 144 11.03 11.61 25.14
CA ASP A 144 10.03 12.59 25.54
C ASP A 144 9.35 13.26 24.32
N ALA A 145 10.07 13.53 23.22
CA ALA A 145 9.48 13.98 21.98
C ALA A 145 8.55 12.91 21.36
N VAL A 146 8.98 11.66 21.36
CA VAL A 146 8.16 10.54 20.88
C VAL A 146 6.89 10.38 21.70
N ASP A 147 7.01 10.44 23.03
CA ASP A 147 5.88 10.33 23.94
C ASP A 147 4.93 11.53 23.79
N TYR A 148 5.46 12.72 23.63
CA TYR A 148 4.68 13.93 23.37
C TYR A 148 3.82 13.81 22.09
N ILE A 149 4.42 13.39 20.99
CA ILE A 149 3.75 13.24 19.71
C ILE A 149 2.67 12.14 19.78
N THR A 150 3.04 10.97 20.33
CA THR A 150 2.12 9.83 20.38
C THR A 150 0.99 10.01 21.39
N ALA A 151 1.20 10.76 22.49
CA ALA A 151 0.15 11.11 23.42
C ALA A 151 -0.93 12.02 22.81
N ARG A 152 -0.55 12.87 21.85
CA ARG A 152 -1.47 13.80 21.19
C ARG A 152 -2.20 13.18 20.00
N LEU A 153 -1.51 12.34 19.22
CA LEU A 153 -2.02 11.83 17.93
C LEU A 153 -2.45 10.37 17.97
N GLY A 154 -2.15 9.68 19.06
CA GLY A 154 -2.48 8.26 19.20
C GLY A 154 -1.61 7.36 18.32
N ASN A 155 -2.25 6.39 17.69
CA ASN A 155 -1.59 5.34 16.87
C ASN A 155 -1.94 5.39 15.38
N ASP A 156 -2.57 6.45 14.91
CA ASP A 156 -2.84 6.65 13.49
C ASP A 156 -1.55 7.02 12.76
N LEU A 157 -1.05 6.09 11.93
CA LEU A 157 0.24 6.27 11.25
C LEU A 157 0.21 7.37 10.19
N PHE A 158 -0.95 7.69 9.59
CA PHE A 158 -1.07 8.82 8.67
C PHE A 158 -0.89 10.15 9.39
N LEU A 159 -1.51 10.29 10.56
CA LEU A 159 -1.37 11.49 11.38
C LEU A 159 0.06 11.62 11.93
N LEU A 160 0.63 10.52 12.41
CA LEU A 160 2.00 10.49 12.94
C LEU A 160 3.02 10.84 11.85
N ASP A 161 2.89 10.29 10.64
CA ASP A 161 3.81 10.61 9.52
C ASP A 161 3.66 12.05 9.06
N SER A 162 2.43 12.54 8.94
CA SER A 162 2.16 13.93 8.56
C SER A 162 2.74 14.93 9.55
N GLU A 163 2.61 14.67 10.85
CA GLU A 163 3.19 15.53 11.88
C GLU A 163 4.71 15.45 11.88
N LEU A 164 5.25 14.23 11.77
CA LEU A 164 6.69 14.02 11.68
C LEU A 164 7.30 14.76 10.49
N GLN A 165 6.64 14.74 9.34
CA GLN A 165 7.07 15.48 8.15
C GLN A 165 7.14 16.98 8.42
N LYS A 166 6.12 17.56 9.06
CA LYS A 166 6.10 18.99 9.42
C LYS A 166 7.24 19.34 10.37
N ILE A 167 7.39 18.56 11.44
CA ILE A 167 8.46 18.74 12.42
C ILE A 167 9.84 18.68 11.75
N CYS A 168 10.10 17.63 10.97
CA CYS A 168 11.39 17.44 10.31
C CYS A 168 11.70 18.52 9.26
N THR A 169 10.67 19.07 8.63
CA THR A 169 10.81 20.18 7.67
C THR A 169 11.06 21.50 8.40
N HIS A 170 10.40 21.73 9.54
CA HIS A 170 10.60 22.93 10.35
C HIS A 170 12.02 22.99 10.94
N TYR A 171 12.45 21.87 11.51
CA TYR A 171 13.79 21.75 12.12
C TYR A 171 14.81 21.14 11.16
N LEU A 172 14.94 21.70 9.97
CA LEU A 172 15.74 21.14 8.88
C LEU A 172 17.20 20.91 9.26
N HIS A 173 17.80 21.81 10.03
CA HIS A 173 19.21 21.80 10.41
C HIS A 173 19.50 21.01 11.70
N GLU A 174 18.47 20.63 12.45
CA GLU A 174 18.62 19.86 13.68
C GLU A 174 18.72 18.37 13.37
N THR A 175 19.67 17.69 14.02
CA THR A 175 19.80 16.21 13.90
C THR A 175 18.97 15.48 14.92
N THR A 176 18.71 16.10 16.07
CA THR A 176 17.93 15.57 17.18
C THR A 176 16.83 16.54 17.54
N ILE A 177 15.64 16.01 17.76
CA ILE A 177 14.44 16.76 18.12
C ILE A 177 13.98 16.29 19.49
N ASP A 178 13.82 17.21 20.43
CA ASP A 178 13.31 16.97 21.76
C ASP A 178 11.91 17.58 21.98
N ALA A 179 11.28 17.27 23.13
CA ALA A 179 9.92 17.72 23.41
C ALA A 179 9.81 19.24 23.56
N SER A 180 10.86 19.93 24.04
CA SER A 180 10.82 21.38 24.21
C SER A 180 10.75 22.15 22.89
N MET A 181 11.13 21.51 21.80
CA MET A 181 11.02 22.05 20.44
C MET A 181 9.62 21.89 19.85
N LEU A 182 8.73 21.13 20.50
CA LEU A 182 7.40 20.76 20.00
C LEU A 182 6.25 21.48 20.74
N GLU A 183 6.57 22.29 21.75
CA GLU A 183 5.61 23.05 22.57
C GLU A 183 5.02 24.31 21.89
#